data_6f135af129bb8318acb1bb42334779df
#
_entry.id   6f135af129bb8318acb1bb42334779df
#
_cell.length_a   1.000
_cell.length_b   1.000
_cell.length_c   1.000
_cell.angle_alpha   90.00
_cell.angle_beta   90.00
_cell.angle_gamma   90.00
#
_symmetry.space_group_name_H-M   'P 1'
#
loop_
_entity.id
_entity.type
_entity.pdbx_description
1 polymer ?
#
loop_
_entity_poly.entity_id
_entity_poly.type
_entity_poly.pdbx_seq_one_letter_code
_entity_poly.pdbx_strand_id
1 'polypeptide(L)'
;ELPDLHLQLSASEGELDPRRPGLDATLVYAEPPWPADMQVFELATECIGPVLSPHHPNCAALRQAPPSVLFNEALLFTASRPQAWPAWARATGLDPAALRMGQGFEHLYFLLEAALAGLGVAIAPQQLVADDLRQGRLLAPWGFVETRARLSLWVPSRRTDRRAERLADWLRQQLA
;
A
#
# COMPACT_ATOMS: atom_id res chain seq x y z
N GLU A 1 5.13 18.19 15.94
CA GLU A 1 4.92 17.40 17.17
C GLU A 1 3.51 17.62 17.72
N LEU A 2 2.87 16.57 18.22
CA LEU A 2 1.55 16.61 18.84
C LEU A 2 1.69 16.20 20.32
N PRO A 3 2.16 17.09 21.20
CA PRO A 3 2.59 16.76 22.55
C PRO A 3 1.47 16.17 23.43
N ASP A 4 0.21 16.51 23.12
CA ASP A 4 -0.97 16.04 23.87
C ASP A 4 -1.57 14.75 23.31
N LEU A 5 -0.92 14.11 22.34
CA LEU A 5 -1.41 12.91 21.68
C LEU A 5 -0.53 11.71 22.03
N HIS A 6 -1.09 10.78 22.79
CA HIS A 6 -0.47 9.48 23.05
C HIS A 6 -1.05 8.45 22.06
N LEU A 7 -0.19 7.90 21.18
CA LEU A 7 -0.58 6.89 20.22
C LEU A 7 -0.21 5.50 20.73
N GLN A 8 -1.20 4.62 20.79
CA GLN A 8 -1.00 3.20 20.92
C GLN A 8 -1.40 2.55 19.61
N LEU A 9 -0.41 2.02 18.89
CA LEU A 9 -0.61 1.43 17.58
C LEU A 9 -0.77 -0.09 17.68
N SER A 10 -1.74 -0.62 16.95
CA SER A 10 -1.87 -2.04 16.69
C SER A 10 -2.08 -2.27 15.20
N ALA A 11 -1.38 -3.25 14.64
CA ALA A 11 -1.61 -3.70 13.27
C ALA A 11 -2.56 -4.90 13.30
N SER A 12 -3.50 -4.94 12.37
CA SER A 12 -4.39 -6.08 12.16
C SER A 12 -4.44 -6.40 10.68
N GLU A 13 -4.43 -7.68 10.38
CA GLU A 13 -4.60 -8.17 9.02
C GLU A 13 -5.93 -8.90 8.89
N GLY A 14 -6.63 -8.65 7.82
CA GLY A 14 -7.98 -9.10 7.57
C GLY A 14 -8.96 -7.92 7.52
N GLU A 15 -10.25 -8.22 7.44
CA GLU A 15 -11.28 -7.19 7.50
C GLU A 15 -11.23 -6.49 8.87
N LEU A 16 -10.72 -5.28 8.84
CA LEU A 16 -10.64 -4.44 10.02
C LEU A 16 -12.03 -3.84 10.25
N ASP A 17 -12.69 -4.25 11.32
CA ASP A 17 -13.90 -3.55 11.76
C ASP A 17 -13.50 -2.28 12.51
N PRO A 18 -13.64 -1.09 11.88
CA PRO A 18 -13.31 0.19 12.49
C PRO A 18 -14.21 0.54 13.69
N ARG A 19 -15.29 -0.25 13.89
CA ARG A 19 -16.22 -0.10 15.02
C ARG A 19 -15.79 -0.90 16.24
N ARG A 20 -14.71 -1.68 16.13
CA ARG A 20 -14.22 -2.54 17.22
C ARG A 20 -14.04 -1.74 18.49
N PRO A 21 -14.60 -2.20 19.64
CA PRO A 21 -14.39 -1.54 20.93
C PRO A 21 -12.90 -1.41 21.26
N GLY A 22 -12.51 -0.23 21.75
CA GLY A 22 -11.11 0.05 22.13
C GLY A 22 -10.27 0.67 21.02
N LEU A 23 -10.79 0.82 19.80
CA LEU A 23 -10.15 1.61 18.74
C LEU A 23 -10.74 3.03 18.74
N ASP A 24 -9.87 4.02 18.80
CA ASP A 24 -10.26 5.44 18.68
C ASP A 24 -10.27 5.89 17.23
N ALA A 25 -9.36 5.36 16.42
CA ALA A 25 -9.24 5.62 14.99
C ALA A 25 -8.63 4.42 14.27
N THR A 26 -8.85 4.34 12.97
CA THR A 26 -8.32 3.31 12.09
C THR A 26 -7.70 3.94 10.87
N LEU A 27 -6.47 3.56 10.53
CA LEU A 27 -5.81 3.95 9.30
C LEU A 27 -5.96 2.82 8.28
N VAL A 28 -6.57 3.13 7.13
CA VAL A 28 -6.94 2.11 6.13
C VAL A 28 -6.87 2.63 4.71
N TYR A 29 -6.52 1.76 3.77
CA TYR A 29 -6.76 1.99 2.35
C TYR A 29 -8.17 1.49 2.02
N ALA A 30 -9.03 2.38 1.54
CA ALA A 30 -10.40 2.05 1.17
C ALA A 30 -10.89 2.90 -0.01
N GLU A 31 -11.92 2.43 -0.69
CA GLU A 31 -12.59 3.16 -1.76
C GLU A 31 -13.92 3.75 -1.26
N PRO A 32 -14.31 4.93 -1.77
CA PRO A 32 -15.65 5.44 -1.52
C PRO A 32 -16.73 4.51 -2.14
N PRO A 33 -17.99 4.52 -1.64
CA PRO A 33 -18.54 5.48 -0.69
C PRO A 33 -18.14 5.17 0.77
N TRP A 34 -17.97 6.25 1.54
CA TRP A 34 -17.59 6.12 2.94
C TRP A 34 -18.75 5.66 3.83
N PRO A 35 -18.49 4.89 4.91
CA PRO A 35 -19.51 4.50 5.87
C PRO A 35 -20.14 5.72 6.56
N ALA A 36 -21.47 5.78 6.62
CA ALA A 36 -22.20 6.93 7.15
C ALA A 36 -22.00 7.15 8.66
N ASP A 37 -21.60 6.12 9.38
CA ASP A 37 -21.33 6.14 10.82
C ASP A 37 -19.86 6.45 11.18
N MET A 38 -19.05 6.79 10.17
CA MET A 38 -17.65 7.15 10.32
C MET A 38 -17.40 8.58 9.82
N GLN A 39 -16.58 9.32 10.56
CA GLN A 39 -15.91 10.50 10.05
C GLN A 39 -14.63 10.05 9.36
N VAL A 40 -14.50 10.34 8.06
CA VAL A 40 -13.38 9.90 7.24
C VAL A 40 -12.53 11.10 6.85
N PHE A 41 -11.25 11.03 7.21
CA PHE A 41 -10.24 12.00 6.79
C PHE A 41 -9.38 11.35 5.70
N GLU A 42 -9.58 11.75 4.45
CA GLU A 42 -8.70 11.33 3.36
C GLU A 42 -7.32 11.97 3.55
N LEU A 43 -6.27 11.14 3.51
CA LEU A 43 -4.89 11.57 3.76
C LEU A 43 -4.09 11.65 2.46
N ALA A 44 -4.17 10.61 1.63
CA ALA A 44 -3.45 10.53 0.37
C ALA A 44 -4.19 9.62 -0.63
N THR A 45 -4.02 9.91 -1.91
CA THR A 45 -4.39 8.99 -2.99
C THR A 45 -3.47 7.76 -2.93
N GLU A 46 -4.04 6.58 -3.08
CA GLU A 46 -3.21 5.40 -3.21
C GLU A 46 -2.59 5.33 -4.60
N CYS A 47 -1.27 5.19 -4.64
CA CYS A 47 -0.52 4.85 -5.84
C CYS A 47 0.14 3.49 -5.62
N ILE A 48 -0.08 2.52 -6.51
CA ILE A 48 0.53 1.20 -6.42
C ILE A 48 1.44 0.93 -7.62
N GLY A 49 2.52 0.19 -7.39
CA GLY A 49 3.44 -0.16 -8.47
C GLY A 49 4.33 -1.34 -8.14
N PRO A 50 4.85 -2.00 -9.21
CA PRO A 50 5.82 -3.07 -9.04
C PRO A 50 7.15 -2.53 -8.53
N VAL A 51 7.69 -3.23 -7.54
CA VAL A 51 9.01 -2.94 -6.95
C VAL A 51 9.86 -4.20 -6.91
N LEU A 52 11.17 -4.03 -7.08
CA LEU A 52 12.13 -5.12 -7.00
C LEU A 52 13.44 -4.63 -6.39
N SER A 53 14.18 -5.56 -5.79
CA SER A 53 15.53 -5.28 -5.27
C SER A 53 16.56 -5.13 -6.39
N PRO A 54 17.60 -4.28 -6.22
CA PRO A 54 18.80 -4.33 -7.06
C PRO A 54 19.49 -5.70 -7.05
N HIS A 55 19.24 -6.51 -6.03
CA HIS A 55 19.78 -7.88 -5.91
C HIS A 55 18.94 -8.94 -6.65
N HIS A 56 17.82 -8.55 -7.25
CA HIS A 56 17.02 -9.47 -8.08
C HIS A 56 17.87 -10.02 -9.24
N PRO A 57 17.87 -11.36 -9.49
CA PRO A 57 18.74 -11.97 -10.51
C PRO A 57 18.65 -11.31 -11.89
N ASN A 58 17.43 -10.89 -12.28
CA ASN A 58 17.15 -10.28 -13.58
C ASN A 58 17.09 -8.75 -13.52
N CYS A 59 17.54 -8.11 -12.44
CA CYS A 59 17.34 -6.67 -12.21
C CYS A 59 17.79 -5.81 -13.40
N ALA A 60 18.97 -6.06 -13.94
CA ALA A 60 19.53 -5.28 -15.04
C ALA A 60 18.65 -5.33 -16.31
N ALA A 61 18.11 -6.50 -16.64
CA ALA A 61 17.21 -6.69 -17.77
C ALA A 61 15.83 -6.04 -17.50
N LEU A 62 15.27 -6.25 -16.31
CA LEU A 62 13.95 -5.74 -15.92
C LEU A 62 13.88 -4.22 -15.94
N ARG A 63 14.94 -3.54 -15.53
CA ARG A 63 15.01 -2.07 -15.53
C ARG A 63 14.88 -1.43 -16.91
N GLN A 64 15.19 -2.16 -17.97
CA GLN A 64 15.17 -1.67 -19.34
C GLN A 64 14.01 -2.23 -20.17
N ALA A 65 13.29 -3.20 -19.62
CA ALA A 65 12.23 -3.90 -20.31
C ALA A 65 10.86 -3.21 -20.15
N PRO A 66 9.96 -3.35 -21.13
CA PRO A 66 8.58 -2.90 -20.98
C PRO A 66 7.84 -3.72 -19.90
N PRO A 67 6.71 -3.19 -19.35
CA PRO A 67 5.96 -3.87 -18.29
C PRO A 67 5.52 -5.31 -18.62
N SER A 68 5.35 -5.65 -19.90
CA SER A 68 4.97 -7.00 -20.34
C SER A 68 5.99 -8.08 -19.97
N VAL A 69 7.24 -7.72 -19.63
CA VAL A 69 8.24 -8.69 -19.14
C VAL A 69 7.76 -9.39 -17.86
N LEU A 70 6.90 -8.74 -17.08
CA LEU A 70 6.35 -9.27 -15.83
C LEU A 70 5.52 -10.56 -16.02
N PHE A 71 5.06 -10.86 -17.23
CA PHE A 71 4.42 -12.14 -17.53
C PHE A 71 5.31 -13.36 -17.31
N ASN A 72 6.63 -13.15 -17.30
CA ASN A 72 7.64 -14.21 -17.17
C ASN A 72 8.37 -14.18 -15.81
N GLU A 73 8.00 -13.25 -14.93
CA GLU A 73 8.67 -13.09 -13.64
C GLU A 73 7.87 -13.71 -12.48
N ALA A 74 8.55 -13.99 -11.38
CA ALA A 74 7.92 -14.41 -10.13
C ALA A 74 7.27 -13.20 -9.46
N LEU A 75 5.93 -13.10 -9.53
CA LEU A 75 5.17 -12.01 -8.94
C LEU A 75 4.78 -12.35 -7.51
N LEU A 76 5.29 -11.56 -6.57
CA LEU A 76 4.95 -11.68 -5.16
C LEU A 76 3.66 -10.92 -4.88
N PHE A 77 2.75 -11.51 -4.09
CA PHE A 77 1.46 -10.92 -3.77
C PHE A 77 1.06 -11.13 -2.31
N THR A 78 0.10 -10.36 -1.82
CA THR A 78 -0.50 -10.57 -0.50
C THR A 78 -1.96 -10.99 -0.62
N ALA A 79 -2.39 -11.89 0.27
CA ALA A 79 -3.78 -12.31 0.38
C ALA A 79 -4.71 -11.15 0.78
N SER A 80 -4.20 -10.18 1.54
CA SER A 80 -4.95 -8.99 1.97
C SER A 80 -5.23 -8.00 0.82
N ARG A 81 -4.50 -8.10 -0.32
CA ARG A 81 -4.63 -7.18 -1.46
C ARG A 81 -4.64 -7.92 -2.81
N PRO A 82 -5.57 -8.85 -3.03
CA PRO A 82 -5.58 -9.72 -4.22
C PRO A 82 -5.79 -8.94 -5.52
N GLN A 83 -6.38 -7.72 -5.44
CA GLN A 83 -6.66 -6.88 -6.60
C GLN A 83 -5.51 -5.96 -7.01
N ALA A 84 -4.41 -5.88 -6.23
CA ALA A 84 -3.33 -4.94 -6.51
C ALA A 84 -2.69 -5.19 -7.89
N TRP A 85 -2.25 -6.40 -8.18
CA TRP A 85 -1.70 -6.76 -9.49
C TRP A 85 -2.70 -6.58 -10.63
N PRO A 86 -3.95 -7.08 -10.55
CA PRO A 86 -4.96 -6.84 -11.57
C PRO A 86 -5.26 -5.35 -11.82
N ALA A 87 -5.30 -4.54 -10.76
CA ALA A 87 -5.56 -3.10 -10.89
C ALA A 87 -4.42 -2.38 -11.62
N TRP A 88 -3.17 -2.67 -11.24
CA TRP A 88 -2.01 -2.09 -11.91
C TRP A 88 -1.92 -2.52 -13.38
N ALA A 89 -2.13 -3.80 -13.67
CA ALA A 89 -2.10 -4.32 -15.04
C ALA A 89 -3.13 -3.61 -15.94
N ARG A 90 -4.38 -3.46 -15.48
CA ARG A 90 -5.41 -2.75 -16.23
C ARG A 90 -5.02 -1.29 -16.50
N ALA A 91 -4.48 -0.60 -15.48
CA ALA A 91 -4.07 0.79 -15.59
C ALA A 91 -2.90 0.99 -16.57
N THR A 92 -2.06 -0.02 -16.75
CA THR A 92 -0.92 0.01 -17.68
C THR A 92 -1.22 -0.64 -19.03
N GLY A 93 -2.46 -1.05 -19.28
CA GLY A 93 -2.87 -1.67 -20.55
C GLY A 93 -2.45 -3.12 -20.71
N LEU A 94 -2.03 -3.78 -19.64
CA LEU A 94 -1.70 -5.21 -19.65
C LEU A 94 -2.95 -6.06 -19.35
N ASP A 95 -2.97 -7.27 -19.88
CA ASP A 95 -4.00 -8.25 -19.54
C ASP A 95 -3.72 -8.85 -18.14
N PRO A 96 -4.58 -8.62 -17.14
CA PRO A 96 -4.41 -9.21 -15.82
C PRO A 96 -4.39 -10.75 -15.83
N ALA A 97 -5.07 -11.40 -16.78
CA ALA A 97 -5.12 -12.85 -16.89
C ALA A 97 -3.80 -13.48 -17.35
N ALA A 98 -2.92 -12.67 -17.96
CA ALA A 98 -1.60 -13.12 -18.38
C ALA A 98 -0.57 -13.09 -17.24
N LEU A 99 -0.87 -12.42 -16.12
CA LEU A 99 0.02 -12.37 -14.96
C LEU A 99 0.05 -13.72 -14.23
N ARG A 100 1.24 -14.16 -13.89
CA ARG A 100 1.45 -15.41 -13.14
C ARG A 100 1.82 -15.09 -11.71
N MET A 101 0.87 -15.31 -10.79
CA MET A 101 1.14 -15.14 -9.36
C MET A 101 2.11 -16.24 -8.89
N GLY A 102 3.19 -15.81 -8.27
CA GLY A 102 4.20 -16.65 -7.64
C GLY A 102 3.90 -16.90 -6.17
N GLN A 103 4.84 -16.52 -5.30
CA GLN A 103 4.71 -16.71 -3.86
C GLN A 103 3.73 -15.70 -3.24
N GLY A 104 2.73 -16.21 -2.51
CA GLY A 104 1.81 -15.42 -1.70
C GLY A 104 2.31 -15.24 -0.27
N PHE A 105 1.96 -14.10 0.32
CA PHE A 105 2.25 -13.74 1.72
C PHE A 105 0.96 -13.30 2.40
N GLU A 106 0.83 -13.57 3.69
CA GLU A 106 -0.31 -13.06 4.46
C GLU A 106 -0.19 -11.55 4.69
N HIS A 107 1.04 -11.07 4.92
CA HIS A 107 1.34 -9.71 5.33
C HIS A 107 2.18 -8.97 4.29
N LEU A 108 1.83 -7.70 4.04
CA LEU A 108 2.57 -6.84 3.13
C LEU A 108 4.02 -6.64 3.59
N TYR A 109 4.28 -6.62 4.90
CA TYR A 109 5.62 -6.52 5.45
C TYR A 109 6.51 -7.68 4.97
N PHE A 110 6.05 -8.93 5.09
CA PHE A 110 6.82 -10.09 4.63
C PHE A 110 7.01 -10.12 3.11
N LEU A 111 6.02 -9.65 2.37
CA LEU A 111 6.14 -9.49 0.92
C LEU A 111 7.26 -8.50 0.56
N LEU A 112 7.34 -7.36 1.25
CA LEU A 112 8.37 -6.35 1.02
C LEU A 112 9.76 -6.88 1.40
N GLU A 113 9.89 -7.59 2.52
CA GLU A 113 11.15 -8.25 2.91
C GLU A 113 11.61 -9.28 1.87
N ALA A 114 10.67 -10.07 1.32
CA ALA A 114 10.98 -11.01 0.24
C ALA A 114 11.44 -10.29 -1.04
N ALA A 115 10.81 -9.17 -1.38
CA ALA A 115 11.23 -8.35 -2.52
C ALA A 115 12.63 -7.74 -2.28
N LEU A 116 12.90 -7.19 -1.09
CA LEU A 116 14.21 -6.68 -0.69
C LEU A 116 15.31 -7.74 -0.79
N ALA A 117 14.98 -8.98 -0.41
CA ALA A 117 15.87 -10.13 -0.56
C ALA A 117 16.07 -10.60 -2.01
N GLY A 118 15.38 -10.02 -2.98
CA GLY A 118 15.50 -10.34 -4.41
C GLY A 118 14.75 -11.60 -4.84
N LEU A 119 13.77 -12.07 -4.05
CA LEU A 119 13.01 -13.30 -4.33
C LEU A 119 11.99 -13.16 -5.46
N GLY A 120 11.67 -11.93 -5.89
CA GLY A 120 10.73 -11.67 -6.96
C GLY A 120 10.35 -10.20 -7.05
N VAL A 121 9.37 -9.90 -7.91
CA VAL A 121 8.79 -8.57 -8.07
C VAL A 121 7.53 -8.46 -7.22
N ALA A 122 7.50 -7.51 -6.28
CA ALA A 122 6.34 -7.24 -5.44
C ALA A 122 5.51 -6.09 -5.98
N ILE A 123 4.23 -6.03 -5.62
CA ILE A 123 3.40 -4.84 -5.82
C ILE A 123 3.12 -4.17 -4.48
N ALA A 124 3.33 -2.86 -4.41
CA ALA A 124 3.23 -2.12 -3.15
C ALA A 124 2.65 -0.72 -3.33
N PRO A 125 1.99 -0.16 -2.28
CA PRO A 125 1.72 1.26 -2.19
C PRO A 125 3.01 2.08 -2.13
N GLN A 126 3.07 3.15 -2.91
CA GLN A 126 4.25 4.02 -3.03
C GLN A 126 4.71 4.57 -1.68
N GLN A 127 3.76 4.99 -0.84
CA GLN A 127 4.06 5.55 0.47
C GLN A 127 4.82 4.57 1.38
N LEU A 128 4.51 3.27 1.29
CA LEU A 128 5.15 2.25 2.14
C LEU A 128 6.57 1.89 1.70
N VAL A 129 6.92 2.17 0.46
CA VAL A 129 8.25 1.87 -0.11
C VAL A 129 9.09 3.12 -0.38
N ALA A 130 8.58 4.30 -0.02
CA ALA A 130 9.23 5.57 -0.33
C ALA A 130 10.67 5.65 0.20
N ASP A 131 10.91 5.17 1.42
CA ASP A 131 12.23 5.14 2.04
C ASP A 131 13.18 4.15 1.34
N ASP A 132 12.67 2.98 0.98
CA ASP A 132 13.44 1.98 0.25
C ASP A 132 13.83 2.45 -1.16
N LEU A 133 12.92 3.15 -1.82
CA LEU A 133 13.19 3.76 -3.12
C LEU A 133 14.25 4.87 -3.02
N ARG A 134 14.13 5.76 -2.03
CA ARG A 134 15.09 6.85 -1.81
C ARG A 134 16.48 6.32 -1.47
N GLN A 135 16.56 5.23 -0.73
CA GLN A 135 17.82 4.58 -0.34
C GLN A 135 18.37 3.62 -1.40
N GLY A 136 17.63 3.41 -2.49
CA GLY A 136 18.00 2.49 -3.56
C GLY A 136 17.94 1.01 -3.17
N ARG A 137 17.26 0.65 -2.07
CA ARG A 137 17.05 -0.74 -1.66
C ARG A 137 15.99 -1.43 -2.52
N LEU A 138 15.02 -0.65 -3.00
CA LEU A 138 14.04 -1.06 -4.01
C LEU A 138 14.11 -0.14 -5.22
N LEU A 139 13.67 -0.64 -6.35
CA LEU A 139 13.52 0.06 -7.61
C LEU A 139 12.09 -0.11 -8.11
N ALA A 140 11.56 0.89 -8.81
CA ALA A 140 10.24 0.87 -9.43
C ALA A 140 10.35 1.22 -10.93
N PRO A 141 10.85 0.32 -11.79
CA PRO A 141 11.15 0.64 -13.18
C PRO A 141 9.95 1.09 -14.00
N TRP A 142 8.75 0.63 -13.63
CA TRP A 142 7.51 0.92 -14.35
C TRP A 142 6.63 1.96 -13.65
N GLY A 143 7.14 2.56 -12.58
CA GLY A 143 6.43 3.57 -11.81
C GLY A 143 5.20 3.08 -11.08
N PHE A 144 4.39 4.04 -10.63
CA PHE A 144 3.18 3.81 -9.85
C PHE A 144 1.96 4.33 -10.61
N VAL A 145 0.81 3.70 -10.40
CA VAL A 145 -0.48 4.12 -10.94
C VAL A 145 -1.43 4.45 -9.80
N GLU A 146 -2.23 5.49 -9.97
CA GLU A 146 -3.29 5.81 -9.03
C GLU A 146 -4.39 4.75 -9.05
N THR A 147 -4.88 4.43 -7.86
CA THR A 147 -6.08 3.62 -7.69
C THR A 147 -7.27 4.48 -7.25
N ARG A 148 -8.45 3.86 -7.14
CA ARG A 148 -9.61 4.54 -6.56
C ARG A 148 -9.55 4.61 -5.03
N ALA A 149 -8.68 3.82 -4.41
CA ALA A 149 -8.52 3.79 -2.97
C ALA A 149 -7.82 5.05 -2.46
N ARG A 150 -8.13 5.39 -1.20
CA ARG A 150 -7.52 6.47 -0.44
C ARG A 150 -6.96 5.91 0.86
N LEU A 151 -5.74 6.32 1.20
CA LEU A 151 -5.28 6.18 2.58
C LEU A 151 -6.09 7.14 3.43
N SER A 152 -6.81 6.64 4.40
CA SER A 152 -7.78 7.41 5.17
C SER A 152 -7.72 7.08 6.64
N LEU A 153 -7.91 8.09 7.49
CA LEU A 153 -8.10 7.94 8.93
C LEU A 153 -9.62 7.94 9.21
N TRP A 154 -10.11 6.85 9.75
CA TRP A 154 -11.52 6.64 10.08
C TRP A 154 -11.74 6.74 11.57
N VAL A 155 -12.72 7.54 11.98
CA VAL A 155 -13.08 7.77 13.38
C VAL A 155 -14.59 7.58 13.54
N PRO A 156 -15.08 6.84 14.55
CA PRO A 156 -16.51 6.71 14.78
C PRO A 156 -17.18 8.08 14.96
N SER A 157 -18.26 8.37 14.20
CA SER A 157 -18.92 9.70 14.17
C SER A 157 -19.46 10.17 15.52
N ARG A 158 -19.69 9.25 16.47
CA ARG A 158 -20.08 9.56 17.86
C ARG A 158 -18.97 10.22 18.69
N ARG A 159 -17.73 10.26 18.17
CA ARG A 159 -16.59 10.88 18.85
C ARG A 159 -16.24 12.19 18.15
N THR A 160 -16.75 13.29 18.66
CA THR A 160 -16.35 14.64 18.25
C THR A 160 -15.06 15.01 18.96
N ASP A 161 -13.92 14.72 18.36
CA ASP A 161 -12.62 14.98 18.97
C ASP A 161 -11.68 15.67 17.98
N ARG A 162 -11.31 16.91 18.30
CA ARG A 162 -10.31 17.68 17.52
C ARG A 162 -8.94 17.00 17.41
N ARG A 163 -8.65 16.01 18.26
CA ARG A 163 -7.40 15.23 18.19
C ARG A 163 -7.30 14.46 16.89
N ALA A 164 -8.42 13.92 16.41
CA ALA A 164 -8.46 13.20 15.14
C ALA A 164 -8.16 14.10 13.93
N GLU A 165 -8.72 15.32 13.91
CA GLU A 165 -8.43 16.31 12.87
C GLU A 165 -6.95 16.70 12.87
N ARG A 166 -6.39 17.01 14.05
CA ARG A 166 -4.97 17.35 14.21
C ARG A 166 -4.05 16.20 13.77
N LEU A 167 -4.42 14.96 14.10
CA LEU A 167 -3.67 13.78 13.64
C LEU A 167 -3.74 13.63 12.12
N ALA A 168 -4.94 13.80 11.54
CA ALA A 168 -5.11 13.73 10.10
C ALA A 168 -4.29 14.80 9.36
N ASP A 169 -4.30 16.05 9.86
CA ASP A 169 -3.51 17.12 9.26
C ASP A 169 -2.01 16.88 9.37
N TRP A 170 -1.56 16.36 10.52
CA TRP A 170 -0.15 15.98 10.67
C TRP A 170 0.24 14.83 9.72
N LEU A 171 -0.61 13.80 9.61
CA LEU A 171 -0.37 12.68 8.69
C LEU A 171 -0.30 13.16 7.23
N ARG A 172 -1.20 14.06 6.80
CA ARG A 172 -1.13 14.63 5.45
C ARG A 172 0.21 15.31 5.16
N GLN A 173 0.74 16.05 6.15
CA GLN A 173 2.03 16.72 6.02
C GLN A 173 3.20 15.73 5.92
N GLN A 174 3.10 14.56 6.57
CA GLN A 174 4.15 13.52 6.51
C GLN A 174 4.08 12.69 5.21
N LEU A 175 2.92 12.68 4.54
CA LEU A 175 2.67 11.88 3.33
C LEU A 175 2.82 12.73 2.04
N ALA A 176 2.96 14.05 2.17
CA ALA A 176 3.21 14.96 1.05
C ALA A 176 4.68 14.92 0.63
#